data_c8b7190b1f0cd65bae784f8f77635ede
#
_entry.id   c8b7190b1f0cd65bae784f8f77635ede
#
_cell.length_a   1.000
_cell.length_b   1.000
_cell.length_c   1.000
_cell.angle_alpha   90.00
_cell.angle_beta   90.00
_cell.angle_gamma   90.00
#
_symmetry.space_group_name_H-M   'P 1'
#
loop_
_entity.id
_entity.type
_entity.pdbx_description
1 polymer ?
#
loop_
_entity_poly.entity_id
_entity_poly.type
_entity_poly.pdbx_seq_one_letter_code
_entity_poly.pdbx_strand_id
1 'polypeptide(L)'
;MPRNRRLTSSLSRPIVLFLVLLPALFVILRGWNGFAYPSTVAPYSDLTLSHFTFIDYIRQQLLENYTFPLWFPTILSGTPLIANPLAGLWYPFGWPAFVLPLPFAFNLLVGLHLSWGALGMYLLLRQQRLGIAASLFGGLAFGLMPKLFAHYGAG
;
A
#
# COMPACT_ATOMS: atom_id res chain seq x y z
N MET A 1 -46.18 6.56 -4.88
CA MET A 1 -45.10 6.32 -5.86
C MET A 1 -43.79 6.04 -5.14
N PRO A 2 -43.37 4.78 -4.94
CA PRO A 2 -42.03 4.46 -4.37
C PRO A 2 -41.26 3.48 -5.24
N ARG A 3 -40.98 3.81 -6.51
CA ARG A 3 -40.29 2.85 -7.43
C ARG A 3 -38.86 3.24 -7.83
N ASN A 4 -38.34 4.39 -7.37
CA ASN A 4 -37.01 4.88 -7.83
C ASN A 4 -35.86 4.67 -6.86
N ARG A 5 -36.06 4.12 -5.65
CA ARG A 5 -34.97 3.94 -4.68
C ARG A 5 -34.10 2.70 -4.95
N ARG A 6 -34.57 1.69 -5.67
CA ARG A 6 -33.81 0.44 -5.88
C ARG A 6 -32.81 0.50 -7.03
N LEU A 7 -33.09 1.25 -8.08
CA LEU A 7 -32.21 1.36 -9.25
C LEU A 7 -30.98 2.25 -8.96
N THR A 8 -31.14 3.29 -8.16
CA THR A 8 -30.03 4.15 -7.74
C THR A 8 -29.06 3.46 -6.78
N SER A 9 -29.50 2.42 -6.04
CA SER A 9 -28.66 1.67 -5.11
C SER A 9 -27.76 0.64 -5.81
N SER A 10 -28.13 0.15 -7.00
CA SER A 10 -27.32 -0.87 -7.69
C SER A 10 -26.20 -0.24 -8.54
N LEU A 11 -26.45 0.90 -9.17
CA LEU A 11 -25.44 1.65 -9.91
C LEU A 11 -24.42 2.37 -9.01
N SER A 12 -24.80 2.70 -7.78
CA SER A 12 -23.91 3.37 -6.84
C SER A 12 -22.78 2.48 -6.31
N ARG A 13 -22.98 1.16 -6.21
CA ARG A 13 -21.97 0.23 -5.68
C ARG A 13 -20.70 0.15 -6.52
N PRO A 14 -20.75 -0.11 -7.85
CA PRO A 14 -19.53 -0.15 -8.66
C PRO A 14 -18.84 1.21 -8.73
N ILE A 15 -19.59 2.31 -8.76
CA ILE A 15 -19.01 3.65 -8.73
C ILE A 15 -18.29 3.91 -7.41
N VAL A 16 -18.88 3.54 -6.28
CA VAL A 16 -18.24 3.64 -4.96
C VAL A 16 -16.97 2.81 -4.91
N LEU A 17 -17.01 1.57 -5.39
CA LEU A 17 -15.85 0.69 -5.42
C LEU A 17 -14.73 1.27 -6.29
N PHE A 18 -15.06 1.74 -7.48
CA PHE A 18 -14.10 2.39 -8.38
C PHE A 18 -13.45 3.61 -7.72
N LEU A 19 -14.23 4.50 -7.14
CA LEU A 19 -13.72 5.71 -6.49
C LEU A 19 -12.85 5.38 -5.27
N VAL A 20 -13.20 4.35 -4.50
CA VAL A 20 -12.40 3.91 -3.35
C VAL A 20 -11.08 3.28 -3.79
N LEU A 21 -11.02 2.66 -4.97
CA LEU A 21 -9.79 2.10 -5.54
C LEU A 21 -8.91 3.15 -6.23
N LEU A 22 -9.38 4.39 -6.42
CA LEU A 22 -8.57 5.46 -7.04
C LEU A 22 -7.19 5.68 -6.41
N PRO A 23 -7.01 5.66 -5.07
CA PRO A 23 -5.68 5.78 -4.49
C PRO A 23 -4.73 4.67 -4.94
N ALA A 24 -5.18 3.41 -4.97
CA ALA A 24 -4.38 2.30 -5.47
C ALA A 24 -4.03 2.48 -6.94
N LEU A 25 -5.02 2.81 -7.77
CA LEU A 25 -4.82 3.03 -9.19
C LEU A 25 -3.83 4.17 -9.45
N PHE A 26 -3.97 5.28 -8.72
CA PHE A 26 -3.05 6.41 -8.83
C PHE A 26 -1.60 6.01 -8.52
N VAL A 27 -1.36 5.31 -7.42
CA VAL A 27 -0.02 4.89 -7.01
C VAL A 27 0.56 3.87 -8.00
N ILE A 28 -0.23 2.90 -8.45
CA ILE A 28 0.20 1.89 -9.42
C ILE A 28 0.56 2.52 -10.77
N LEU A 29 -0.28 3.41 -11.29
CA LEU A 29 -0.03 4.08 -12.58
C LEU A 29 1.19 5.01 -12.52
N ARG A 30 1.38 5.72 -11.41
CA ARG A 30 2.57 6.58 -11.22
C ARG A 30 3.85 5.79 -11.12
N GLY A 31 3.80 4.62 -10.53
CA GLY A 31 4.96 3.78 -10.26
C GLY A 31 5.12 2.58 -11.19
N TRP A 32 4.57 2.61 -12.41
CA TRP A 32 4.63 1.48 -13.33
C TRP A 32 6.06 1.05 -13.68
N ASN A 33 6.96 2.01 -13.90
CA ASN A 33 8.36 1.78 -14.26
C ASN A 33 9.35 2.05 -13.11
N GLY A 34 8.87 2.19 -11.88
CA GLY A 34 9.70 2.49 -10.72
C GLY A 34 8.87 2.76 -9.48
N PHE A 35 9.45 3.39 -8.49
CA PHE A 35 8.69 3.83 -7.32
C PHE A 35 7.76 4.99 -7.68
N ALA A 36 6.51 4.94 -7.17
CA ALA A 36 5.51 5.99 -7.40
C ALA A 36 5.97 7.34 -6.83
N TYR A 37 6.77 7.30 -5.77
CA TYR A 37 7.50 8.45 -5.23
C TYR A 37 8.98 8.28 -5.53
N PRO A 38 9.56 9.10 -6.39
CA PRO A 38 10.96 8.97 -6.74
C PRO A 38 11.83 9.29 -5.53
N SER A 39 12.71 8.37 -5.19
CA SER A 39 13.80 8.55 -4.23
C SER A 39 14.79 9.65 -4.60
N THR A 40 14.60 10.32 -5.76
CA THR A 40 15.37 11.49 -6.17
C THR A 40 15.28 12.66 -5.19
N VAL A 41 14.18 12.74 -4.43
CA VAL A 41 14.00 13.76 -3.38
C VAL A 41 14.61 13.33 -2.05
N ALA A 42 14.67 12.01 -1.79
CA ALA A 42 15.26 11.45 -0.59
C ALA A 42 15.98 10.12 -0.93
N PRO A 43 17.17 10.18 -1.56
CA PRO A 43 17.91 8.98 -1.96
C PRO A 43 18.32 8.11 -0.76
N TYR A 44 18.29 8.67 0.44
CA TYR A 44 18.65 8.00 1.71
C TYR A 44 17.43 7.84 2.62
N SER A 45 16.25 7.56 2.06
CA SER A 45 15.06 7.28 2.85
C SER A 45 15.14 5.87 3.48
N ASP A 46 14.39 5.64 4.56
CA ASP A 46 14.27 4.32 5.18
C ASP A 46 13.69 3.29 4.20
N LEU A 47 12.87 3.73 3.25
CA LEU A 47 12.37 2.88 2.18
C LEU A 47 13.51 2.28 1.36
N THR A 48 14.48 3.10 0.95
CA THR A 48 15.60 2.66 0.09
C THR A 48 16.69 1.96 0.86
N LEU A 49 17.04 2.45 2.05
CA LEU A 49 18.16 1.92 2.84
C LEU A 49 17.80 0.67 3.63
N SER A 50 16.58 0.59 4.14
CA SER A 50 16.17 -0.50 5.03
C SER A 50 15.16 -1.43 4.37
N HIS A 51 13.96 -0.96 4.09
CA HIS A 51 12.88 -1.83 3.61
C HIS A 51 13.22 -2.52 2.28
N PHE A 52 13.71 -1.75 1.29
CA PHE A 52 14.09 -2.32 0.00
C PHE A 52 15.20 -3.35 0.15
N THR A 53 16.25 -3.03 0.90
CA THR A 53 17.43 -3.90 1.08
C THR A 53 17.07 -5.23 1.77
N PHE A 54 16.24 -5.19 2.81
CA PHE A 54 15.78 -6.41 3.48
C PHE A 54 14.91 -7.27 2.59
N ILE A 55 13.95 -6.67 1.88
CA ILE A 55 13.03 -7.42 1.02
C ILE A 55 13.77 -7.98 -0.20
N ASP A 56 14.71 -7.25 -0.79
CA ASP A 56 15.54 -7.75 -1.89
C ASP A 56 16.37 -8.95 -1.46
N TYR A 57 17.00 -8.88 -0.31
CA TYR A 57 17.74 -10.02 0.26
C TYR A 57 16.83 -11.23 0.51
N ILE A 58 15.63 -11.00 1.09
CA ILE A 58 14.65 -12.10 1.31
C ILE A 58 14.28 -12.74 -0.01
N ARG A 59 14.02 -11.94 -1.06
CA ARG A 59 13.69 -12.43 -2.39
C ARG A 59 14.80 -13.32 -2.96
N GLN A 60 16.05 -12.85 -2.91
CA GLN A 60 17.19 -13.61 -3.40
C GLN A 60 17.30 -14.94 -2.67
N GLN A 61 17.18 -14.95 -1.34
CA GLN A 61 17.23 -16.19 -0.57
C GLN A 61 16.09 -17.15 -0.91
N LEU A 62 14.87 -16.65 -1.07
CA LEU A 62 13.70 -17.48 -1.37
C LEU A 62 13.68 -17.97 -2.82
N LEU A 63 13.97 -17.11 -3.80
CA LEU A 63 13.79 -17.41 -5.21
C LEU A 63 15.01 -18.05 -5.87
N GLU A 64 16.23 -17.69 -5.42
CA GLU A 64 17.46 -18.17 -6.01
C GLU A 64 18.10 -19.31 -5.19
N ASN A 65 18.10 -19.17 -3.86
CA ASN A 65 18.73 -20.13 -2.95
C ASN A 65 17.77 -21.12 -2.32
N TYR A 66 16.45 -20.96 -2.53
CA TYR A 66 15.38 -21.79 -1.96
C TYR A 66 15.48 -21.96 -0.43
N THR A 67 16.00 -20.92 0.26
CA THR A 67 16.18 -20.90 1.71
C THR A 67 15.41 -19.80 2.36
N PHE A 68 14.86 -20.06 3.56
CA PHE A 68 14.19 -19.02 4.34
C PHE A 68 15.24 -18.26 5.17
N PRO A 69 15.44 -16.94 4.96
CA PRO A 69 16.51 -16.20 5.59
C PRO A 69 16.18 -15.86 7.05
N LEU A 70 16.93 -16.41 7.97
CA LEU A 70 16.81 -16.08 9.41
C LEU A 70 17.81 -14.99 9.82
N TRP A 71 18.88 -14.81 9.05
CA TRP A 71 20.02 -13.95 9.35
C TRP A 71 20.33 -13.02 8.19
N PHE A 72 20.64 -11.77 8.48
CA PHE A 72 21.06 -10.75 7.51
C PHE A 72 22.52 -10.38 7.76
N PRO A 73 23.45 -10.75 6.86
CA PRO A 73 24.88 -10.69 7.14
C PRO A 73 25.52 -9.31 6.97
N THR A 74 24.88 -8.38 6.24
CA THR A 74 25.54 -7.17 5.73
C THR A 74 25.52 -5.98 6.69
N ILE A 75 24.72 -6.01 7.74
CA ILE A 75 24.60 -4.90 8.71
C ILE A 75 25.16 -5.35 10.07
N LEU A 76 26.03 -4.52 10.68
CA LEU A 76 26.57 -4.73 12.02
C LEU A 76 27.23 -6.12 12.22
N SER A 77 27.95 -6.60 11.20
CA SER A 77 28.54 -7.96 11.19
C SER A 77 27.50 -9.08 11.23
N GLY A 78 26.25 -8.77 10.91
CA GLY A 78 25.13 -9.69 10.87
C GLY A 78 24.10 -9.45 11.96
N THR A 79 22.82 -9.50 11.57
CA THR A 79 21.69 -9.30 12.49
C THR A 79 20.60 -10.36 12.25
N PRO A 80 19.81 -10.73 13.29
CA PRO A 80 18.73 -11.67 13.14
C PRO A 80 17.58 -11.05 12.32
N LEU A 81 17.45 -11.45 11.06
CA LEU A 81 16.43 -10.93 10.14
C LEU A 81 15.02 -11.25 10.60
N ILE A 82 14.82 -12.44 11.18
CA ILE A 82 13.53 -12.90 11.68
C ILE A 82 12.96 -12.02 12.80
N ALA A 83 13.84 -11.39 13.58
CA ALA A 83 13.45 -10.48 14.66
C ALA A 83 13.36 -9.01 14.22
N ASN A 84 13.69 -8.70 12.97
CA ASN A 84 13.70 -7.34 12.46
C ASN A 84 12.30 -6.94 11.96
N PRO A 85 11.60 -5.98 12.60
CA PRO A 85 10.27 -5.55 12.17
C PRO A 85 10.28 -4.89 10.79
N LEU A 86 11.39 -4.24 10.39
CA LEU A 86 11.53 -3.57 9.09
C LEU A 86 11.66 -4.57 7.92
N ALA A 87 11.98 -5.83 8.19
CA ALA A 87 12.04 -6.88 7.18
C ALA A 87 10.66 -7.32 6.69
N GLY A 88 9.58 -6.99 7.41
CA GLY A 88 8.20 -7.29 7.02
C GLY A 88 7.84 -8.78 7.00
N LEU A 89 8.67 -9.67 7.54
CA LEU A 89 8.47 -11.13 7.52
C LEU A 89 7.13 -11.57 8.15
N TRP A 90 6.70 -10.88 9.20
CA TRP A 90 5.48 -11.19 9.94
C TRP A 90 4.26 -10.40 9.48
N TYR A 91 4.39 -9.66 8.36
CA TYR A 91 3.29 -8.89 7.79
C TYR A 91 2.75 -9.55 6.51
N PRO A 92 1.69 -10.36 6.59
CA PRO A 92 1.21 -11.18 5.46
C PRO A 92 0.83 -10.37 4.22
N PHE A 93 0.30 -9.15 4.39
CA PHE A 93 -0.03 -8.28 3.27
C PHE A 93 1.20 -7.77 2.52
N GLY A 94 2.39 -7.82 3.13
CA GLY A 94 3.66 -7.51 2.51
C GLY A 94 4.29 -8.67 1.73
N TRP A 95 3.86 -9.91 1.95
CA TRP A 95 4.46 -11.09 1.33
C TRP A 95 4.48 -11.11 -0.21
N PRO A 96 3.53 -10.48 -0.93
CA PRO A 96 3.66 -10.33 -2.37
C PRO A 96 4.97 -9.66 -2.81
N ALA A 97 5.59 -8.82 -1.97
CA ALA A 97 6.87 -8.20 -2.26
C ALA A 97 8.03 -9.20 -2.28
N PHE A 98 7.89 -10.38 -1.69
CA PHE A 98 8.90 -11.43 -1.74
C PHE A 98 8.96 -12.17 -3.08
N VAL A 99 7.94 -12.03 -3.93
CA VAL A 99 7.84 -12.73 -5.23
C VAL A 99 7.66 -11.81 -6.42
N LEU A 100 6.99 -10.64 -6.24
CA LEU A 100 6.77 -9.67 -7.30
C LEU A 100 8.00 -8.76 -7.52
N PRO A 101 8.16 -8.13 -8.69
CA PRO A 101 9.18 -7.10 -8.91
C PRO A 101 9.07 -5.98 -7.87
N LEU A 102 10.19 -5.60 -7.24
CA LEU A 102 10.15 -4.77 -6.02
C LEU A 102 9.47 -3.40 -6.18
N PRO A 103 9.77 -2.57 -7.20
CA PRO A 103 9.09 -1.28 -7.32
C PRO A 103 7.58 -1.44 -7.42
N PHE A 104 7.13 -2.41 -8.23
CA PHE A 104 5.71 -2.70 -8.41
C PHE A 104 5.07 -3.22 -7.12
N ALA A 105 5.74 -4.12 -6.40
CA ALA A 105 5.23 -4.70 -5.16
C ALA A 105 5.04 -3.64 -4.07
N PHE A 106 5.99 -2.72 -3.91
CA PHE A 106 5.87 -1.60 -2.98
C PHE A 106 4.71 -0.67 -3.36
N ASN A 107 4.61 -0.29 -4.63
CA ASN A 107 3.52 0.56 -5.11
C ASN A 107 2.16 -0.11 -4.91
N LEU A 108 2.07 -1.41 -5.20
CA LEU A 108 0.86 -2.20 -4.98
C LEU A 108 0.47 -2.21 -3.51
N LEU A 109 1.43 -2.50 -2.62
CA LEU A 109 1.21 -2.55 -1.18
C LEU A 109 0.70 -1.21 -0.66
N VAL A 110 1.38 -0.12 -0.99
CA VAL A 110 0.99 1.24 -0.59
C VAL A 110 -0.38 1.60 -1.15
N GLY A 111 -0.60 1.37 -2.45
CA GLY A 111 -1.88 1.67 -3.09
C GLY A 111 -3.06 0.94 -2.46
N LEU A 112 -2.88 -0.35 -2.12
CA LEU A 112 -3.90 -1.13 -1.43
C LEU A 112 -4.18 -0.60 -0.02
N HIS A 113 -3.15 -0.20 0.75
CA HIS A 113 -3.34 0.37 2.09
C HIS A 113 -4.06 1.72 2.04
N LEU A 114 -3.71 2.59 1.10
CA LEU A 114 -4.41 3.86 0.89
C LEU A 114 -5.88 3.64 0.53
N SER A 115 -6.16 2.68 -0.35
CA SER A 115 -7.53 2.32 -0.73
C SER A 115 -8.30 1.72 0.43
N TRP A 116 -7.66 0.90 1.25
CA TRP A 116 -8.27 0.32 2.44
C TRP A 116 -8.59 1.40 3.48
N GLY A 117 -7.68 2.36 3.69
CA GLY A 117 -7.94 3.54 4.51
C GLY A 117 -9.11 4.39 4.00
N ALA A 118 -9.16 4.62 2.67
CA ALA A 118 -10.26 5.32 2.03
C ALA A 118 -11.61 4.60 2.23
N LEU A 119 -11.62 3.27 2.07
CA LEU A 119 -12.81 2.44 2.31
C LEU A 119 -13.24 2.49 3.78
N GLY A 120 -12.30 2.36 4.70
CA GLY A 120 -12.58 2.44 6.14
C GLY A 120 -13.21 3.76 6.52
N MET A 121 -12.66 4.88 6.05
CA MET A 121 -13.23 6.21 6.27
C MET A 121 -14.61 6.35 5.62
N TYR A 122 -14.79 5.89 4.38
CA TYR A 122 -16.10 5.88 3.73
C TYR A 122 -17.14 5.13 4.57
N LEU A 123 -16.81 3.91 5.04
CA LEU A 123 -17.73 3.11 5.85
C LEU A 123 -18.06 3.77 7.19
N LEU A 124 -17.07 4.36 7.85
CA LEU A 124 -17.25 5.10 9.09
C LEU A 124 -18.23 6.26 8.91
N LEU A 125 -18.06 7.07 7.86
CA LEU A 125 -18.95 8.19 7.55
C LEU A 125 -20.36 7.73 7.18
N ARG A 126 -20.49 6.57 6.52
CA ARG A 126 -21.81 5.94 6.26
C ARG A 126 -22.49 5.48 7.55
N GLN A 127 -21.74 4.97 8.53
CA GLN A 127 -22.27 4.63 9.86
C GLN A 127 -22.78 5.87 10.60
N GLN A 128 -22.12 7.00 10.43
CA GLN A 128 -22.56 8.31 10.95
C GLN A 128 -23.77 8.89 10.17
N ARG A 129 -24.40 8.12 9.28
CA ARG A 129 -25.56 8.47 8.48
C ARG A 129 -25.34 9.61 7.48
N LEU A 130 -24.11 9.94 7.15
CA LEU A 130 -23.83 10.89 6.07
C LEU A 130 -24.25 10.34 4.71
N GLY A 131 -24.61 11.24 3.80
CA GLY A 131 -24.95 10.90 2.41
C GLY A 131 -23.80 10.22 1.67
N ILE A 132 -24.09 9.49 0.59
CA ILE A 132 -23.10 8.77 -0.21
C ILE A 132 -22.00 9.72 -0.71
N ALA A 133 -22.37 10.87 -1.27
CA ALA A 133 -21.41 11.84 -1.82
C ALA A 133 -20.44 12.38 -0.74
N ALA A 134 -20.96 12.77 0.43
CA ALA A 134 -20.12 13.24 1.53
C ALA A 134 -19.20 12.15 2.06
N SER A 135 -19.69 10.92 2.16
CA SER A 135 -18.88 9.78 2.60
C SER A 135 -17.78 9.41 1.59
N LEU A 136 -18.07 9.49 0.29
CA LEU A 136 -17.08 9.29 -0.78
C LEU A 136 -16.01 10.38 -0.74
N PHE A 137 -16.42 11.64 -0.63
CA PHE A 137 -15.48 12.75 -0.51
C PHE A 137 -14.54 12.57 0.69
N GLY A 138 -15.09 12.26 1.86
CA GLY A 138 -14.27 12.02 3.06
C GLY A 138 -13.34 10.81 2.93
N GLY A 139 -13.81 9.71 2.33
CA GLY A 139 -12.99 8.54 2.05
C GLY A 139 -11.83 8.85 1.12
N LEU A 140 -12.08 9.53 0.00
CA LEU A 140 -11.04 9.92 -0.95
C LEU A 140 -10.08 10.96 -0.35
N ALA A 141 -10.59 11.95 0.36
CA ALA A 141 -9.77 12.96 1.03
C ALA A 141 -8.80 12.31 2.04
N PHE A 142 -9.24 11.28 2.75
CA PHE A 142 -8.38 10.50 3.65
C PHE A 142 -7.35 9.67 2.88
N GLY A 143 -7.79 8.88 1.89
CA GLY A 143 -6.90 7.98 1.13
C GLY A 143 -5.89 8.69 0.23
N LEU A 144 -6.16 9.93 -0.19
CA LEU A 144 -5.28 10.76 -1.00
C LEU A 144 -4.60 11.87 -0.19
N MET A 145 -4.63 11.80 1.13
CA MET A 145 -4.06 12.83 2.00
C MET A 145 -2.55 12.98 1.77
N PRO A 146 -2.04 14.20 1.53
CA PRO A 146 -0.61 14.43 1.21
C PRO A 146 0.35 13.88 2.25
N LYS A 147 -0.03 13.86 3.53
CA LYS A 147 0.78 13.31 4.61
C LYS A 147 1.10 11.83 4.42
N LEU A 148 0.14 11.02 3.95
CA LEU A 148 0.37 9.58 3.69
C LEU A 148 1.36 9.39 2.54
N PHE A 149 1.27 10.20 1.50
CA PHE A 149 2.25 10.20 0.40
C PHE A 149 3.63 10.66 0.84
N ALA A 150 3.71 11.68 1.69
CA ALA A 150 4.98 12.16 2.23
C ALA A 150 5.69 11.06 3.05
N HIS A 151 4.95 10.34 3.88
CA HIS A 151 5.51 9.20 4.63
C HIS A 151 5.96 8.07 3.70
N TYR A 152 5.24 7.78 2.63
CA TYR A 152 5.68 6.79 1.64
C TYR A 152 7.00 7.18 0.98
N GLY A 153 7.22 8.46 0.69
CA GLY A 153 8.47 8.95 0.10
C GLY A 153 9.64 9.01 1.07
N ALA A 154 9.37 9.14 2.37
CA ALA A 154 10.39 9.21 3.42
C ALA A 154 10.76 7.83 4.01
N GLY A 155 9.87 6.87 3.90
CA GLY A 155 10.03 5.50 4.47
C GLY A 155 9.15 5.33 5.68
#